data_3a8fce4ce42dbad8b7051704917f006f
#
_entry.id   3a8fce4ce42dbad8b7051704917f006f
#
_cell.length_a   1.000
_cell.length_b   1.000
_cell.length_c   1.000
_cell.angle_alpha   90.00
_cell.angle_beta   90.00
_cell.angle_gamma   90.00
#
_symmetry.space_group_name_H-M   'P 1'
#
loop_
_entity.id
_entity.type
_entity.pdbx_description
1 polymer ?
#
loop_
_entity_poly.entity_id
_entity_poly.type
_entity_poly.pdbx_seq_one_letter_code
_entity_poly.pdbx_strand_id
1 'polypeptide(L)'
;MPQFPKIEILIRCLEFGKAFWSKGNDVALGIKKMPHSFRVTKLAVENLHELNDHSVTSNNGDSSGYESPDYANLRKIISFLNPQPHDFVFDLGSGMGRVLCLFARRRVKRCVGIELFPTLCEVAEANAKNLKGRMCPIEIRQGDVAKADYSDGTIFFLFNPFGADTLRVVLERINNSRNGTDRKITFVYYKDLHANVFESTSWLEKYHEMRTLSDIQVSFWRTR
;
A
#
# COMPACT_ATOMS: atom_id res chain seq x y z
N MET A 1 4.22 4.58 -43.98
CA MET A 1 4.15 5.79 -43.13
C MET A 1 3.79 5.34 -41.72
N PRO A 2 4.63 5.50 -40.71
CA PRO A 2 4.32 5.07 -39.36
C PRO A 2 3.53 6.17 -38.64
N GLN A 3 2.29 5.85 -38.23
CA GLN A 3 1.43 6.72 -37.45
C GLN A 3 1.52 6.38 -35.96
N PHE A 4 2.61 6.75 -35.26
CA PHE A 4 2.66 6.57 -33.80
C PHE A 4 3.41 7.65 -33.00
N PRO A 5 3.31 8.98 -33.29
CA PRO A 5 3.80 9.96 -32.33
C PRO A 5 2.72 10.54 -31.39
N LYS A 6 1.42 10.46 -31.75
CA LYS A 6 0.38 11.15 -30.96
C LYS A 6 0.00 10.44 -29.67
N ILE A 7 0.00 9.11 -29.65
CA ILE A 7 -0.38 8.31 -28.47
C ILE A 7 0.72 8.38 -27.41
N GLU A 8 1.98 8.30 -27.83
CA GLU A 8 3.14 8.36 -26.92
C GLU A 8 3.29 9.75 -26.27
N ILE A 9 3.02 10.81 -27.02
CA ILE A 9 2.97 12.18 -26.50
C ILE A 9 1.80 12.35 -25.51
N LEU A 10 0.63 11.77 -25.80
CA LEU A 10 -0.52 11.84 -24.91
C LEU A 10 -0.26 11.08 -23.59
N ILE A 11 0.36 9.91 -23.66
CA ILE A 11 0.77 9.12 -22.48
C ILE A 11 1.79 9.91 -21.65
N ARG A 12 2.82 10.49 -22.27
CA ARG A 12 3.81 11.33 -21.58
C ARG A 12 3.18 12.60 -20.97
N CYS A 13 2.23 13.24 -21.65
CA CYS A 13 1.51 14.39 -21.10
C CYS A 13 0.62 13.99 -19.91
N LEU A 14 -0.02 12.82 -19.95
CA LEU A 14 -0.80 12.29 -18.85
C LEU A 14 0.08 11.89 -17.65
N GLU A 15 1.23 11.30 -17.89
CA GLU A 15 2.21 10.97 -16.86
C GLU A 15 2.83 12.23 -16.25
N PHE A 16 3.18 13.23 -17.07
CA PHE A 16 3.67 14.52 -16.59
C PHE A 16 2.61 15.27 -15.78
N GLY A 17 1.36 15.28 -16.24
CA GLY A 17 0.22 15.84 -15.51
C GLY A 17 0.00 15.13 -14.17
N LYS A 18 0.08 13.80 -14.12
CA LYS A 18 -0.01 13.02 -12.88
C LYS A 18 1.13 13.31 -11.91
N ALA A 19 2.36 13.41 -12.41
CA ALA A 19 3.53 13.74 -11.59
C ALA A 19 3.45 15.17 -11.04
N PHE A 20 3.00 16.12 -11.84
CA PHE A 20 2.80 17.52 -11.42
C PHE A 20 1.69 17.65 -10.37
N TRP A 21 0.57 16.94 -10.57
CA TRP A 21 -0.56 16.94 -9.65
C TRP A 21 -0.22 16.25 -8.32
N SER A 22 0.57 15.18 -8.38
CA SER A 22 1.12 14.50 -7.20
C SER A 22 1.99 15.43 -6.36
N LYS A 23 2.89 16.21 -6.98
CA LYS A 23 3.73 17.19 -6.28
C LYS A 23 2.91 18.26 -5.55
N GLY A 24 1.87 18.79 -6.19
CA GLY A 24 0.99 19.78 -5.58
C GLY A 24 0.27 19.23 -4.34
N ASN A 25 -0.15 17.96 -4.38
CA ASN A 25 -0.78 17.30 -3.23
C ASN A 25 0.21 17.03 -2.10
N ASP A 26 1.44 16.59 -2.40
CA ASP A 26 2.47 16.34 -1.39
C ASP A 26 2.77 17.63 -0.62
N VAL A 27 2.96 18.76 -1.32
CA VAL A 27 3.18 20.09 -0.71
C VAL A 27 1.97 20.53 0.12
N ALA A 28 0.76 20.38 -0.40
CA ALA A 28 -0.46 20.75 0.30
C ALA A 28 -0.66 19.92 1.58
N LEU A 29 -0.23 18.67 1.58
CA LEU A 29 -0.26 17.77 2.74
C LEU A 29 0.90 18.02 3.72
N GLY A 30 1.92 18.81 3.32
CA GLY A 30 3.10 19.07 4.13
C GLY A 30 4.06 17.88 4.23
N ILE A 31 3.96 16.93 3.29
CA ILE A 31 4.83 15.75 3.24
C ILE A 31 5.95 15.94 2.22
N LYS A 32 7.06 15.23 2.45
CA LYS A 32 8.20 15.25 1.53
C LYS A 32 7.77 14.67 0.18
N LYS A 33 8.24 15.31 -0.89
CA LYS A 33 7.98 14.94 -2.27
C LYS A 33 8.15 13.44 -2.49
N MET A 34 7.06 12.77 -2.81
CA MET A 34 7.06 11.36 -3.16
C MET A 34 7.11 11.23 -4.68
N PRO A 35 8.21 10.77 -5.29
CA PRO A 35 8.25 10.50 -6.72
C PRO A 35 7.22 9.43 -7.08
N HIS A 36 6.63 9.52 -8.28
CA HIS A 36 5.63 8.56 -8.76
C HIS A 36 6.23 7.18 -9.00
N SER A 37 7.49 7.14 -9.40
CA SER A 37 8.34 5.96 -9.45
C SER A 37 9.71 6.35 -8.90
N PHE A 38 10.09 5.83 -7.79
CA PHE A 38 11.47 5.89 -7.36
C PHE A 38 12.18 4.69 -8.00
N ARG A 39 13.33 4.92 -8.62
CA ARG A 39 14.21 3.83 -9.01
C ARG A 39 14.79 3.21 -7.73
N VAL A 40 13.98 2.41 -7.06
CA VAL A 40 14.38 1.58 -5.91
C VAL A 40 15.44 0.56 -6.33
N THR A 41 15.52 0.27 -7.65
CA THR A 41 16.47 -0.69 -8.21
C THR A 41 17.92 -0.45 -7.84
N LYS A 42 18.35 0.80 -7.63
CA LYS A 42 19.75 1.05 -7.26
C LYS A 42 19.98 1.04 -5.76
N LEU A 43 19.10 1.66 -4.97
CA LEU A 43 19.22 1.65 -3.51
C LEU A 43 18.83 0.28 -2.89
N ALA A 44 17.83 -0.40 -3.46
CA ALA A 44 17.46 -1.73 -2.99
C ALA A 44 18.52 -2.78 -3.34
N VAL A 45 19.17 -2.67 -4.51
CA VAL A 45 20.26 -3.59 -4.89
C VAL A 45 21.51 -3.33 -4.05
N GLU A 46 21.85 -2.09 -3.75
CA GLU A 46 22.98 -1.76 -2.86
C GLU A 46 22.73 -2.26 -1.43
N ASN A 47 21.50 -2.11 -0.91
CA ASN A 47 21.13 -2.61 0.42
C ASN A 47 20.84 -4.11 0.48
N LEU A 48 20.43 -4.75 -0.62
CA LEU A 48 20.31 -6.20 -0.70
C LEU A 48 21.66 -6.93 -0.60
N HIS A 49 22.76 -6.29 -1.04
CA HIS A 49 24.10 -6.82 -0.82
C HIS A 49 24.54 -6.77 0.65
N GLU A 50 24.11 -5.77 1.41
CA GLU A 50 24.37 -5.70 2.86
C GLU A 50 23.45 -6.61 3.67
N LEU A 51 22.21 -6.88 3.19
CA LEU A 51 21.24 -7.76 3.86
C LEU A 51 21.49 -9.26 3.59
N ASN A 52 22.31 -9.61 2.60
CA ASN A 52 22.66 -11.01 2.31
C ASN A 52 23.59 -11.66 3.36
N ASP A 53 24.09 -10.90 4.34
CA ASP A 53 25.02 -11.46 5.34
C ASP A 53 24.33 -11.91 6.67
N HIS A 54 23.09 -11.56 6.96
CA HIS A 54 22.39 -12.10 8.13
C HIS A 54 20.87 -12.25 7.94
N SER A 55 20.43 -13.46 7.66
CA SER A 55 19.18 -14.11 8.14
C SER A 55 17.84 -13.37 8.01
N VAL A 56 17.59 -12.59 6.97
CA VAL A 56 16.22 -12.26 6.57
C VAL A 56 15.92 -12.96 5.26
N THR A 57 15.72 -14.25 5.35
CA THR A 57 15.10 -15.01 4.28
C THR A 57 13.59 -14.71 4.25
N SER A 58 13.19 -13.53 3.71
CA SER A 58 12.00 -13.55 2.91
C SER A 58 12.39 -14.37 1.67
N ASN A 59 11.93 -15.61 1.63
CA ASN A 59 12.18 -16.49 0.52
C ASN A 59 11.91 -15.73 -0.79
N ASN A 60 12.92 -15.65 -1.65
CA ASN A 60 12.78 -15.52 -3.10
C ASN A 60 12.59 -14.15 -3.73
N GLY A 61 13.24 -13.07 -3.33
CA GLY A 61 13.24 -11.86 -4.19
C GLY A 61 11.84 -11.35 -4.61
N ASP A 62 10.82 -11.63 -3.79
CA ASP A 62 9.40 -11.54 -4.09
C ASP A 62 8.79 -10.15 -3.78
N SER A 63 9.62 -9.18 -3.41
CA SER A 63 9.15 -7.81 -3.20
C SER A 63 9.09 -7.05 -4.52
N SER A 64 7.96 -6.39 -4.80
CA SER A 64 7.84 -5.50 -5.95
C SER A 64 8.57 -4.17 -5.70
N GLY A 65 9.09 -3.54 -6.77
CA GLY A 65 9.68 -2.19 -6.67
C GLY A 65 8.69 -1.17 -6.12
N TYR A 66 9.20 -0.09 -5.50
CA TYR A 66 8.35 0.96 -4.94
C TYR A 66 7.50 1.63 -6.03
N GLU A 67 6.21 1.49 -5.89
CA GLU A 67 5.18 2.19 -6.62
C GLU A 67 4.21 2.82 -5.62
N SER A 68 3.58 3.93 -6.00
CA SER A 68 2.65 4.62 -5.11
C SER A 68 1.37 4.95 -5.87
N PRO A 69 0.18 4.63 -5.33
CA PRO A 69 -1.07 4.95 -5.99
C PRO A 69 -1.26 6.47 -6.08
N ASP A 70 -1.97 6.92 -7.11
CA ASP A 70 -2.28 8.34 -7.25
C ASP A 70 -3.32 8.81 -6.22
N TYR A 71 -3.29 10.11 -5.92
CA TYR A 71 -4.13 10.71 -4.90
C TYR A 71 -5.63 10.68 -5.23
N ALA A 72 -6.00 10.76 -6.50
CA ALA A 72 -7.41 10.76 -6.91
C ALA A 72 -8.03 9.39 -6.65
N ASN A 73 -7.34 8.32 -7.05
CA ASN A 73 -7.78 6.95 -6.82
C ASN A 73 -7.81 6.62 -5.33
N LEU A 74 -6.78 7.02 -4.55
CA LEU A 74 -6.80 6.82 -3.10
C LEU A 74 -7.99 7.52 -2.43
N ARG A 75 -8.30 8.78 -2.79
CA ARG A 75 -9.46 9.48 -2.25
C ARG A 75 -10.76 8.78 -2.59
N LYS A 76 -10.90 8.26 -3.83
CA LYS A 76 -12.08 7.50 -4.27
C LYS A 76 -12.22 6.22 -3.45
N ILE A 77 -11.12 5.46 -3.28
CA ILE A 77 -11.08 4.24 -2.49
C ILE A 77 -11.47 4.52 -1.03
N ILE A 78 -10.83 5.50 -0.39
CA ILE A 78 -11.08 5.86 1.00
C ILE A 78 -12.53 6.35 1.20
N SER A 79 -13.07 7.10 0.23
CA SER A 79 -14.47 7.54 0.29
C SER A 79 -15.44 6.37 0.13
N PHE A 80 -15.13 5.39 -0.72
CA PHE A 80 -15.93 4.17 -0.87
C PHE A 80 -15.89 3.30 0.40
N LEU A 81 -14.71 3.10 0.97
CA LEU A 81 -14.53 2.35 2.22
C LEU A 81 -15.25 2.98 3.41
N ASN A 82 -15.36 4.31 3.41
CA ASN A 82 -15.94 5.07 4.51
C ASN A 82 -15.44 4.61 5.90
N PRO A 83 -14.11 4.65 6.15
CA PRO A 83 -13.53 4.09 7.37
C PRO A 83 -14.09 4.79 8.62
N GLN A 84 -14.32 4.01 9.68
CA GLN A 84 -14.98 4.43 10.90
C GLN A 84 -13.97 4.74 12.03
N PRO A 85 -14.37 5.47 13.09
CA PRO A 85 -13.46 5.84 14.18
C PRO A 85 -12.85 4.67 14.96
N HIS A 86 -13.43 3.48 14.86
CA HIS A 86 -12.91 2.27 15.49
C HIS A 86 -11.96 1.47 14.59
N ASP A 87 -11.83 1.84 13.32
CA ASP A 87 -11.00 1.10 12.38
C ASP A 87 -9.50 1.29 12.64
N PHE A 88 -8.78 0.18 12.53
CA PHE A 88 -7.33 0.12 12.48
C PHE A 88 -6.91 -0.19 11.05
N VAL A 89 -6.22 0.74 10.43
CA VAL A 89 -5.80 0.64 9.04
C VAL A 89 -4.36 0.15 8.97
N PHE A 90 -4.12 -0.93 8.26
CA PHE A 90 -2.79 -1.44 7.93
C PHE A 90 -2.48 -1.23 6.45
N ASP A 91 -1.28 -0.72 6.16
CA ASP A 91 -0.72 -0.61 4.82
C ASP A 91 0.46 -1.57 4.70
N LEU A 92 0.32 -2.61 3.90
CA LEU A 92 1.29 -3.69 3.79
C LEU A 92 2.24 -3.42 2.62
N GLY A 93 3.51 -3.15 2.93
CA GLY A 93 4.47 -2.56 2.01
C GLY A 93 4.20 -1.07 1.87
N SER A 94 4.22 -0.35 3.01
CA SER A 94 3.74 1.04 3.08
C SER A 94 4.64 2.06 2.35
N GLY A 95 5.84 1.65 1.95
CA GLY A 95 6.78 2.53 1.27
C GLY A 95 7.01 3.82 2.06
N MET A 96 6.89 4.96 1.39
CA MET A 96 7.05 6.29 2.01
C MET A 96 5.78 6.78 2.75
N GLY A 97 4.74 5.92 2.95
CA GLY A 97 3.57 6.20 3.78
C GLY A 97 2.48 7.05 3.13
N ARG A 98 2.38 7.15 1.79
CA ARG A 98 1.34 7.95 1.12
C ARG A 98 -0.07 7.50 1.48
N VAL A 99 -0.33 6.20 1.46
CA VAL A 99 -1.63 5.62 1.80
C VAL A 99 -1.99 5.96 3.24
N LEU A 100 -1.06 5.74 4.17
CA LEU A 100 -1.21 6.07 5.59
C LEU A 100 -1.53 7.54 5.82
N CYS A 101 -0.83 8.45 5.13
CA CYS A 101 -1.06 9.89 5.22
C CYS A 101 -2.49 10.29 4.80
N LEU A 102 -3.06 9.63 3.79
CA LEU A 102 -4.43 9.91 3.38
C LEU A 102 -5.46 9.31 4.35
N PHE A 103 -5.27 8.08 4.80
CA PHE A 103 -6.14 7.48 5.81
C PHE A 103 -6.09 8.25 7.12
N ALA A 104 -4.91 8.72 7.54
CA ALA A 104 -4.76 9.46 8.79
C ALA A 104 -5.43 10.85 8.80
N ARG A 105 -5.92 11.31 7.67
CA ARG A 105 -6.81 12.48 7.57
C ARG A 105 -8.30 12.13 7.72
N ARG A 106 -8.59 10.89 8.05
CA ARG A 106 -9.91 10.42 8.47
C ARG A 106 -9.89 10.12 9.96
N ARG A 107 -11.06 10.13 10.59
CA ARG A 107 -11.22 9.75 12.00
C ARG A 107 -11.23 8.23 12.11
N VAL A 108 -10.04 7.63 12.02
CA VAL A 108 -9.84 6.20 12.31
C VAL A 108 -9.08 6.05 13.62
N LYS A 109 -9.01 4.86 14.17
CA LYS A 109 -8.35 4.61 15.46
C LYS A 109 -6.84 4.79 15.34
N ARG A 110 -6.22 4.19 14.32
CA ARG A 110 -4.78 4.23 14.04
C ARG A 110 -4.50 3.80 12.61
N CYS A 111 -3.42 4.33 12.03
CA CYS A 111 -2.83 3.82 10.79
C CYS A 111 -1.48 3.19 11.11
N VAL A 112 -1.22 1.99 10.60
CA VAL A 112 0.02 1.22 10.79
C VAL A 112 0.58 0.87 9.42
N GLY A 113 1.82 1.27 9.12
CA GLY A 113 2.56 0.85 7.93
C GLY A 113 3.57 -0.21 8.29
N ILE A 114 3.63 -1.27 7.49
CA ILE A 114 4.69 -2.27 7.60
C ILE A 114 5.53 -2.16 6.34
N GLU A 115 6.83 -1.92 6.53
CA GLU A 115 7.76 -1.71 5.43
C GLU A 115 9.08 -2.43 5.72
N LEU A 116 9.60 -3.12 4.72
CA LEU A 116 10.82 -3.91 4.86
C LEU A 116 12.08 -3.02 4.88
N PHE A 117 12.09 -1.96 4.06
CA PHE A 117 13.28 -1.15 3.82
C PHE A 117 13.39 0.02 4.80
N PRO A 118 14.50 0.08 5.61
CA PRO A 118 14.70 1.13 6.61
C PRO A 118 14.62 2.54 6.03
N THR A 119 15.23 2.77 4.86
CA THR A 119 15.24 4.08 4.19
C THR A 119 13.85 4.58 3.82
N LEU A 120 12.92 3.67 3.46
CA LEU A 120 11.52 4.02 3.20
C LEU A 120 10.79 4.31 4.50
N CYS A 121 11.07 3.53 5.56
CA CYS A 121 10.52 3.78 6.90
C CYS A 121 10.87 5.17 7.41
N GLU A 122 12.14 5.60 7.34
CA GLU A 122 12.59 6.93 7.74
C GLU A 122 11.82 8.05 7.02
N VAL A 123 11.62 7.89 5.71
CA VAL A 123 10.84 8.86 4.93
C VAL A 123 9.36 8.83 5.33
N ALA A 124 8.79 7.65 5.56
CA ALA A 124 7.41 7.50 6.01
C ALA A 124 7.17 8.14 7.38
N GLU A 125 8.09 7.96 8.33
CA GLU A 125 8.04 8.60 9.65
C GLU A 125 8.12 10.13 9.56
N ALA A 126 9.03 10.65 8.75
CA ALA A 126 9.13 12.09 8.50
C ALA A 126 7.84 12.64 7.87
N ASN A 127 7.24 11.93 6.92
CA ASN A 127 5.98 12.29 6.31
C ASN A 127 4.82 12.24 7.32
N ALA A 128 4.75 11.20 8.14
CA ALA A 128 3.77 11.08 9.22
C ALA A 128 3.87 12.23 10.22
N LYS A 129 5.10 12.63 10.59
CA LYS A 129 5.35 13.77 11.50
C LYS A 129 4.91 15.11 10.91
N ASN A 130 5.16 15.33 9.61
CA ASN A 130 4.91 16.60 8.94
C ASN A 130 3.50 16.71 8.36
N LEU A 131 2.69 15.64 8.42
CA LEU A 131 1.36 15.59 7.81
C LEU A 131 0.43 16.65 8.37
N LYS A 132 -0.05 17.54 7.51
CA LYS A 132 -1.07 18.54 7.84
C LYS A 132 -2.47 17.91 7.87
N GLY A 133 -3.24 18.28 8.89
CA GLY A 133 -4.61 17.80 9.07
C GLY A 133 -4.69 16.32 9.46
N ARG A 134 -3.67 15.81 10.15
CA ARG A 134 -3.68 14.47 10.74
C ARG A 134 -4.73 14.38 11.84
N MET A 135 -5.55 13.34 11.81
CA MET A 135 -6.66 13.10 12.73
C MET A 135 -6.51 11.83 13.56
N CYS A 136 -5.50 10.99 13.26
CA CYS A 136 -5.20 9.79 14.03
C CYS A 136 -3.68 9.56 14.11
N PRO A 137 -3.19 8.71 15.04
CA PRO A 137 -1.81 8.27 15.07
C PRO A 137 -1.42 7.51 13.80
N ILE A 138 -0.19 7.71 13.34
CA ILE A 138 0.49 6.90 12.32
C ILE A 138 1.68 6.24 12.99
N GLU A 139 1.81 4.94 12.82
CA GLU A 139 2.90 4.11 13.28
C GLU A 139 3.57 3.44 12.08
N ILE A 140 4.89 3.52 11.99
CA ILE A 140 5.68 2.82 10.97
C ILE A 140 6.43 1.69 11.68
N ARG A 141 6.24 0.48 11.20
CA ARG A 141 6.92 -0.72 11.67
C ARG A 141 7.86 -1.22 10.59
N GLN A 142 9.15 -1.09 10.82
CA GLN A 142 10.12 -1.76 9.98
C GLN A 142 10.05 -3.27 10.21
N GLY A 143 9.87 -4.04 9.15
CA GLY A 143 9.86 -5.49 9.25
C GLY A 143 9.18 -6.21 8.11
N ASP A 144 9.23 -7.53 8.22
CA ASP A 144 8.62 -8.46 7.27
C ASP A 144 7.12 -8.62 7.57
N VAL A 145 6.30 -8.36 6.57
CA VAL A 145 4.84 -8.56 6.63
C VAL A 145 4.45 -9.98 7.02
N ALA A 146 5.25 -10.98 6.62
CA ALA A 146 5.00 -12.37 6.97
C ALA A 146 5.19 -12.67 8.48
N LYS A 147 5.80 -11.75 9.25
CA LYS A 147 6.09 -11.90 10.69
C LYS A 147 5.34 -10.90 11.57
N ALA A 148 4.64 -9.94 10.97
CA ALA A 148 4.00 -8.85 11.69
C ALA A 148 2.81 -9.31 12.55
N ASP A 149 2.48 -8.49 13.57
CA ASP A 149 1.27 -8.64 14.37
C ASP A 149 0.12 -7.85 13.75
N TYR A 150 -1.00 -8.53 13.53
CA TYR A 150 -2.22 -8.02 12.91
C TYR A 150 -3.44 -8.06 13.83
N SER A 151 -3.25 -8.24 15.13
CA SER A 151 -4.31 -8.48 16.11
C SER A 151 -5.42 -7.43 16.13
N ASP A 152 -5.08 -6.17 15.81
CA ASP A 152 -6.02 -5.04 15.82
C ASP A 152 -6.59 -4.68 14.44
N GLY A 153 -6.02 -5.19 13.34
CA GLY A 153 -6.32 -4.72 11.98
C GLY A 153 -7.76 -4.97 11.56
N THR A 154 -8.44 -3.94 11.04
CA THR A 154 -9.79 -4.04 10.47
C THR A 154 -9.81 -3.71 8.98
N ILE A 155 -8.91 -2.83 8.52
CA ILE A 155 -8.74 -2.49 7.11
C ILE A 155 -7.29 -2.75 6.72
N PHE A 156 -7.09 -3.54 5.68
CA PHE A 156 -5.78 -3.86 5.12
C PHE A 156 -5.68 -3.35 3.69
N PHE A 157 -4.69 -2.51 3.43
CA PHE A 157 -4.40 -2.00 2.10
C PHE A 157 -3.12 -2.67 1.56
N LEU A 158 -3.17 -3.10 0.30
CA LEU A 158 -2.06 -3.70 -0.42
C LEU A 158 -1.96 -3.08 -1.81
N PHE A 159 -0.78 -2.59 -2.18
CA PHE A 159 -0.50 -2.21 -3.56
C PHE A 159 0.47 -3.20 -4.20
N ASN A 160 0.01 -4.42 -4.46
CA ASN A 160 0.84 -5.50 -5.02
C ASN A 160 2.28 -5.52 -4.47
N PRO A 161 2.46 -5.53 -3.14
CA PRO A 161 3.78 -5.31 -2.54
C PRO A 161 4.69 -6.54 -2.59
N PHE A 162 4.13 -7.72 -2.81
CA PHE A 162 4.81 -9.03 -2.79
C PHE A 162 4.03 -10.07 -3.59
N GLY A 163 4.66 -11.22 -3.87
CA GLY A 163 4.08 -12.30 -4.67
C GLY A 163 3.07 -13.19 -3.93
N ALA A 164 2.61 -14.20 -4.66
CA ALA A 164 1.51 -15.06 -4.22
C ALA A 164 1.81 -15.83 -2.95
N ASP A 165 3.04 -16.31 -2.76
CA ASP A 165 3.40 -17.16 -1.60
C ASP A 165 3.44 -16.32 -0.33
N THR A 166 4.08 -15.17 -0.35
CA THR A 166 4.05 -14.22 0.77
C THR A 166 2.61 -13.77 1.08
N LEU A 167 1.79 -13.55 0.04
CA LEU A 167 0.40 -13.18 0.22
C LEU A 167 -0.41 -14.26 0.96
N ARG A 168 -0.21 -15.55 0.64
CA ARG A 168 -0.87 -16.66 1.37
C ARG A 168 -0.50 -16.65 2.86
N VAL A 169 0.80 -16.52 3.16
CA VAL A 169 1.29 -16.46 4.55
C VAL A 169 0.67 -15.28 5.31
N VAL A 170 0.63 -14.11 4.67
CA VAL A 170 0.04 -12.89 5.27
C VAL A 170 -1.45 -13.07 5.54
N LEU A 171 -2.23 -13.58 4.58
CA LEU A 171 -3.67 -13.81 4.77
C LEU A 171 -3.94 -14.82 5.88
N GLU A 172 -3.19 -15.92 5.94
CA GLU A 172 -3.31 -16.91 7.00
C GLU A 172 -2.98 -16.32 8.38
N ARG A 173 -1.90 -15.52 8.45
CA ARG A 173 -1.51 -14.85 9.69
C ARG A 173 -2.56 -13.83 10.17
N ILE A 174 -3.15 -13.07 9.25
CA ILE A 174 -4.24 -12.16 9.56
C ILE A 174 -5.47 -12.93 10.06
N ASN A 175 -5.83 -14.05 9.42
CA ASN A 175 -6.94 -14.88 9.87
C ASN A 175 -6.68 -15.47 11.27
N ASN A 176 -5.50 -16.02 11.51
CA ASN A 176 -5.11 -16.57 12.81
C ASN A 176 -5.11 -15.50 13.91
N SER A 177 -4.78 -14.24 13.58
CA SER A 177 -4.81 -13.12 14.54
C SER A 177 -6.22 -12.74 15.00
N ARG A 178 -7.27 -13.26 14.37
CA ARG A 178 -8.67 -13.05 14.83
C ARG A 178 -8.96 -13.83 16.12
N ASN A 179 -8.19 -14.88 16.42
CA ASN A 179 -8.30 -15.65 17.67
C ASN A 179 -9.73 -16.10 18.00
N GLY A 180 -10.50 -16.52 16.98
CA GLY A 180 -11.90 -16.90 17.15
C GLY A 180 -12.89 -15.75 17.39
N THR A 181 -12.45 -14.50 17.33
CA THR A 181 -13.34 -13.32 17.41
C THR A 181 -14.08 -13.11 16.09
N ASP A 182 -15.25 -12.46 16.17
CA ASP A 182 -16.01 -12.05 14.98
C ASP A 182 -15.51 -10.70 14.41
N ARG A 183 -14.20 -10.43 14.51
CA ARG A 183 -13.59 -9.22 13.97
C ARG A 183 -13.79 -9.18 12.45
N LYS A 184 -14.53 -8.19 12.00
CA LYS A 184 -14.73 -7.95 10.57
C LYS A 184 -13.50 -7.30 9.98
N ILE A 185 -13.04 -7.85 8.86
CA ILE A 185 -11.84 -7.41 8.16
C ILE A 185 -12.19 -7.06 6.72
N THR A 186 -11.66 -5.94 6.26
CA THR A 186 -11.76 -5.48 4.88
C THR A 186 -10.36 -5.36 4.27
N PHE A 187 -10.20 -5.88 3.04
CA PHE A 187 -8.99 -5.70 2.27
C PHE A 187 -9.27 -4.82 1.04
N VAL A 188 -8.29 -3.99 0.72
CA VAL A 188 -8.19 -3.28 -0.56
C VAL A 188 -6.92 -3.79 -1.25
N TYR A 189 -7.09 -4.47 -2.35
CA TYR A 189 -5.97 -4.95 -3.14
C TYR A 189 -5.87 -4.14 -4.43
N TYR A 190 -4.96 -3.20 -4.44
CA TYR A 190 -4.67 -2.32 -5.57
C TYR A 190 -3.64 -2.99 -6.48
N LYS A 191 -3.90 -3.03 -7.81
CA LYS A 191 -3.10 -3.77 -8.79
C LYS A 191 -3.03 -5.26 -8.43
N ASP A 192 -4.19 -5.89 -8.33
CA ASP A 192 -4.44 -7.21 -7.75
C ASP A 192 -3.96 -8.39 -8.62
N LEU A 193 -2.65 -8.40 -8.95
CA LEU A 193 -2.04 -9.41 -9.82
C LEU A 193 -2.19 -10.85 -9.30
N HIS A 194 -2.36 -11.02 -8.00
CA HIS A 194 -2.55 -12.31 -7.34
C HIS A 194 -3.96 -12.46 -6.74
N ALA A 195 -4.98 -11.92 -7.41
CA ALA A 195 -6.38 -12.01 -6.95
C ALA A 195 -6.85 -13.45 -6.71
N ASN A 196 -6.31 -14.41 -7.47
CA ASN A 196 -6.58 -15.83 -7.31
C ASN A 196 -6.24 -16.37 -5.89
N VAL A 197 -5.29 -15.77 -5.19
CA VAL A 197 -4.98 -16.12 -3.80
C VAL A 197 -6.14 -15.75 -2.88
N PHE A 198 -6.71 -14.57 -3.05
CA PHE A 198 -7.90 -14.14 -2.32
C PHE A 198 -9.12 -14.99 -2.68
N GLU A 199 -9.33 -15.32 -3.97
CA GLU A 199 -10.43 -16.15 -4.46
C GLU A 199 -10.40 -17.56 -3.86
N SER A 200 -9.20 -18.13 -3.66
CA SER A 200 -9.02 -19.43 -3.03
C SER A 200 -9.12 -19.42 -1.50
N THR A 201 -9.23 -18.23 -0.89
CA THR A 201 -9.28 -18.07 0.57
C THR A 201 -10.71 -18.17 1.08
N SER A 202 -11.06 -19.28 1.74
CA SER A 202 -12.43 -19.65 2.10
C SER A 202 -13.15 -18.68 3.05
N TRP A 203 -12.41 -17.97 3.89
CA TRP A 203 -12.97 -17.04 4.87
C TRP A 203 -13.17 -15.62 4.34
N LEU A 204 -12.83 -15.37 3.05
CA LEU A 204 -13.02 -14.08 2.36
C LEU A 204 -14.07 -14.19 1.26
N GLU A 205 -14.71 -13.05 0.98
CA GLU A 205 -15.53 -12.85 -0.21
C GLU A 205 -15.16 -11.53 -0.89
N LYS A 206 -15.14 -11.53 -2.22
CA LYS A 206 -15.04 -10.29 -3.00
C LYS A 206 -16.41 -9.62 -2.98
N TYR A 207 -16.45 -8.36 -2.52
CA TYR A 207 -17.72 -7.63 -2.45
C TYR A 207 -17.78 -6.41 -3.37
N HIS A 208 -16.63 -5.97 -3.89
CA HIS A 208 -16.57 -4.88 -4.85
C HIS A 208 -15.28 -4.93 -5.68
N GLU A 209 -15.31 -4.30 -6.84
CA GLU A 209 -14.13 -4.03 -7.65
C GLU A 209 -14.28 -2.70 -8.38
N MET A 210 -13.17 -2.05 -8.70
CA MET A 210 -13.15 -0.84 -9.53
C MET A 210 -11.89 -0.81 -10.38
N ARG A 211 -11.96 -0.01 -11.45
CA ARG A 211 -10.79 0.34 -12.26
C ARG A 211 -10.40 1.80 -12.05
N THR A 212 -9.11 2.04 -12.01
CA THR A 212 -8.55 3.39 -11.99
C THR A 212 -8.63 4.02 -13.37
N LEU A 213 -8.38 5.33 -13.44
CA LEU A 213 -8.27 6.03 -14.73
C LEU A 213 -7.14 5.50 -15.63
N SER A 214 -6.16 4.80 -15.03
CA SER A 214 -5.05 4.14 -15.75
C SER A 214 -5.32 2.66 -15.98
N ASP A 215 -6.58 2.24 -15.89
CA ASP A 215 -7.03 0.86 -16.08
C ASP A 215 -6.41 -0.16 -15.10
N ILE A 216 -5.93 0.30 -13.95
CA ILE A 216 -5.44 -0.59 -12.90
C ILE A 216 -6.62 -1.16 -12.14
N GLN A 217 -6.68 -2.48 -12.00
CA GLN A 217 -7.69 -3.19 -11.22
C GLN A 217 -7.46 -2.98 -9.73
N VAL A 218 -8.56 -2.76 -9.00
CA VAL A 218 -8.61 -2.71 -7.54
C VAL A 218 -9.75 -3.60 -7.06
N SER A 219 -9.44 -4.60 -6.27
CA SER A 219 -10.45 -5.49 -5.69
C SER A 219 -10.62 -5.26 -4.20
N PHE A 220 -11.86 -5.46 -3.73
CA PHE A 220 -12.25 -5.27 -2.34
C PHE A 220 -12.80 -6.58 -1.79
N TRP A 221 -12.22 -6.99 -0.68
CA TRP A 221 -12.54 -8.26 -0.03
C TRP A 221 -12.92 -8.04 1.42
N ARG A 222 -13.76 -8.89 1.96
CA ARG A 222 -14.13 -8.84 3.38
C ARG A 222 -14.30 -10.24 3.95
N THR A 223 -14.27 -10.34 5.26
CA THR A 223 -14.65 -11.56 5.98
C THR A 223 -16.09 -11.91 5.71
N ARG A 224 -16.35 -13.17 5.47
CA ARG A 224 -17.70 -13.75 5.35
C ARG A 224 -18.47 -13.66 6.66
#